data_608dc026e3344e6693023a31f41c352e
#
_entry.id   608dc026e3344e6693023a31f41c352e
#
_cell.length_a   1.000
_cell.length_b   1.000
_cell.length_c   1.000
_cell.angle_alpha   90.00
_cell.angle_beta   90.00
_cell.angle_gamma   90.00
#
_symmetry.space_group_name_H-M   'P 1'
#
loop_
_entity.id
_entity.type
_entity.pdbx_description
1 polymer ?
#
loop_
_entity_poly.entity_id
_entity_poly.type
_entity_poly.pdbx_seq_one_letter_code
_entity_poly.pdbx_strand_id
1 'polypeptide(L)'
;MPRVLFKLDVSHQAMENKSTLRPLHFVQEEKYHSETVKTSVEFGPTQVTGIREKIPSDQPAKPKIFKFSPVFDMATALLWVRSQPLENGDTESIVVWASNDPYLATVKVVGRDAVKIDGREKGAIKLELHISKIDKKMQLKEHKLFKSGRGWLSDDDKRIPLRIEADIFIGFVFAELESVEEE
;
A
#
# COMPACT_ATOMS: atom_id res chain seq x y z
N MET A 1 11.63 -22.09 -20.03
CA MET A 1 11.78 -21.90 -18.57
C MET A 1 10.47 -22.26 -17.90
N PRO A 2 10.42 -23.17 -16.91
CA PRO A 2 9.18 -23.45 -16.22
C PRO A 2 8.73 -22.21 -15.43
N ARG A 3 7.53 -21.69 -15.76
CA ARG A 3 6.85 -20.72 -14.92
C ARG A 3 6.42 -21.44 -13.65
N VAL A 4 7.13 -21.21 -12.56
CA VAL A 4 6.65 -21.62 -11.23
C VAL A 4 5.46 -20.71 -10.93
N LEU A 5 4.25 -21.19 -11.18
CA LEU A 5 3.02 -20.53 -10.80
C LEU A 5 2.87 -20.68 -9.27
N PHE A 6 3.34 -19.68 -8.55
CA PHE A 6 2.94 -19.54 -7.16
C PHE A 6 1.47 -19.15 -7.13
N LYS A 7 0.60 -20.09 -6.77
CA LYS A 7 -0.80 -19.77 -6.55
C LYS A 7 -0.89 -19.11 -5.16
N LEU A 8 -1.06 -17.80 -5.17
CA LEU A 8 -1.31 -16.98 -4.00
C LEU A 8 -2.66 -16.29 -4.20
N ASP A 9 -3.64 -16.64 -3.36
CA ASP A 9 -4.91 -15.92 -3.30
C ASP A 9 -4.85 -14.94 -2.11
N VAL A 10 -5.07 -13.66 -2.39
CA VAL A 10 -5.08 -12.61 -1.37
C VAL A 10 -6.43 -11.92 -1.38
N SER A 11 -7.07 -11.85 -0.24
CA SER A 11 -8.22 -10.99 -0.01
C SER A 11 -7.96 -10.02 1.12
N HIS A 12 -8.46 -8.81 1.01
CA HIS A 12 -8.39 -7.83 2.08
C HIS A 12 -9.67 -7.00 2.15
N GLN A 13 -9.98 -6.57 3.35
CA GLN A 13 -11.09 -5.68 3.65
C GLN A 13 -10.56 -4.55 4.53
N ALA A 14 -10.86 -3.33 4.15
CA ALA A 14 -10.55 -2.13 4.92
C ALA A 14 -11.84 -1.43 5.31
N MET A 15 -11.88 -0.91 6.52
CA MET A 15 -12.96 -0.07 7.01
C MET A 15 -12.36 1.28 7.41
N GLU A 16 -12.90 2.35 6.86
CA GLU A 16 -12.42 3.70 7.09
C GLU A 16 -13.53 4.65 7.56
N ASN A 17 -13.13 5.72 8.19
CA ASN A 17 -14.02 6.85 8.45
C ASN A 17 -14.15 7.67 7.17
N LYS A 18 -15.36 7.71 6.61
CA LYS A 18 -15.68 8.36 5.33
C LYS A 18 -15.31 9.85 5.28
N SER A 19 -15.43 10.56 6.42
CA SER A 19 -15.16 12.00 6.45
C SER A 19 -13.70 12.37 6.60
N THR A 20 -12.90 11.50 7.23
CA THR A 20 -11.47 11.76 7.51
C THR A 20 -10.52 10.90 6.73
N LEU A 21 -11.03 9.90 5.98
CA LEU A 21 -10.25 8.87 5.28
C LEU A 21 -9.30 8.10 6.22
N ARG A 22 -9.58 8.09 7.53
CA ARG A 22 -8.77 7.38 8.52
C ARG A 22 -9.20 5.94 8.60
N PRO A 23 -8.26 4.98 8.59
CA PRO A 23 -8.59 3.59 8.77
C PRO A 23 -9.10 3.34 10.20
N LEU A 24 -10.03 2.42 10.32
CA LEU A 24 -10.57 1.92 11.59
C LEU A 24 -10.12 0.48 11.81
N HIS A 25 -10.27 -0.34 10.79
CA HIS A 25 -9.96 -1.77 10.84
C HIS A 25 -9.54 -2.28 9.48
N PHE A 26 -8.57 -3.21 9.46
CA PHE A 26 -8.09 -3.86 8.25
C PHE A 26 -7.92 -5.36 8.49
N VAL A 27 -8.39 -6.17 7.56
CA VAL A 27 -8.19 -7.62 7.56
C VAL A 27 -7.64 -8.05 6.22
N GLN A 28 -6.62 -8.88 6.25
CA GLN A 28 -6.03 -9.52 5.08
C GLN A 28 -5.93 -11.02 5.30
N GLU A 29 -6.30 -11.80 4.29
CA GLU A 29 -6.11 -13.24 4.26
C GLU A 29 -5.29 -13.61 3.03
N GLU A 30 -4.14 -14.25 3.26
CA GLU A 30 -3.23 -14.77 2.25
C GLU A 30 -3.30 -16.29 2.26
N LYS A 31 -3.76 -16.91 1.18
CA LYS A 31 -3.84 -18.38 1.05
C LYS A 31 -2.70 -18.90 0.19
N TYR A 32 -1.87 -19.70 0.79
CA TYR A 32 -0.82 -20.46 0.16
C TYR A 32 -1.27 -21.94 0.03
N HIS A 33 -0.49 -22.76 -0.68
CA HIS A 33 -0.83 -24.18 -0.88
C HIS A 33 -1.06 -24.96 0.41
N SER A 34 -0.31 -24.66 1.47
CA SER A 34 -0.28 -25.42 2.72
C SER A 34 -0.63 -24.60 3.96
N GLU A 35 -0.75 -23.31 3.84
CA GLU A 35 -0.99 -22.41 4.98
C GLU A 35 -1.86 -21.21 4.58
N THR A 36 -2.58 -20.70 5.57
CA THR A 36 -3.28 -19.42 5.46
C THR A 36 -2.64 -18.45 6.45
N VAL A 37 -2.37 -17.22 6.02
CA VAL A 37 -1.91 -16.17 6.92
C VAL A 37 -3.01 -15.12 7.01
N LYS A 38 -3.50 -14.89 8.24
CA LYS A 38 -4.46 -13.84 8.56
C LYS A 38 -3.76 -12.69 9.25
N THR A 39 -4.00 -11.48 8.78
CA THR A 39 -3.54 -10.25 9.41
C THR A 39 -4.75 -9.40 9.75
N SER A 40 -4.91 -9.05 11.01
CA SER A 40 -5.95 -8.13 11.49
C SER A 40 -5.28 -6.94 12.15
N VAL A 41 -5.75 -5.73 11.83
CA VAL A 41 -5.16 -4.48 12.32
C VAL A 41 -6.26 -3.54 12.80
N GLU A 42 -6.12 -3.05 14.03
CA GLU A 42 -6.97 -2.04 14.63
C GLU A 42 -6.23 -0.71 14.69
N PHE A 43 -6.86 0.35 14.17
CA PHE A 43 -6.30 1.70 14.13
C PHE A 43 -6.97 2.55 15.19
N GLY A 44 -6.33 2.69 16.33
CA GLY A 44 -6.81 3.51 17.44
C GLY A 44 -6.34 4.97 17.36
N PRO A 45 -6.86 5.84 18.24
CA PRO A 45 -6.52 7.26 18.22
C PRO A 45 -5.06 7.57 18.62
N THR A 46 -4.39 6.65 19.30
CA THR A 46 -3.02 6.84 19.80
C THR A 46 -2.06 5.73 19.40
N GLN A 47 -2.57 4.62 18.90
CA GLN A 47 -1.76 3.45 18.53
C GLN A 47 -2.45 2.57 17.51
N VAL A 48 -1.65 1.74 16.85
CA VAL A 48 -2.11 0.64 15.99
C VAL A 48 -1.75 -0.68 16.64
N THR A 49 -2.68 -1.65 16.55
CA THR A 49 -2.46 -3.01 17.02
C THR A 49 -2.67 -3.98 15.87
N GLY A 50 -1.62 -4.69 15.47
CA GLY A 50 -1.67 -5.70 14.43
C GLY A 50 -1.49 -7.10 15.01
N ILE A 51 -2.26 -8.05 14.51
CA ILE A 51 -2.12 -9.49 14.80
C ILE A 51 -1.93 -10.20 13.46
N ARG A 52 -0.86 -10.99 13.36
CA ARG A 52 -0.60 -11.84 12.20
C ARG A 52 -0.52 -13.29 12.64
N GLU A 53 -1.43 -14.10 12.14
CA GLU A 53 -1.61 -15.49 12.50
C GLU A 53 -1.37 -16.40 11.30
N LYS A 54 -0.64 -17.49 11.50
CA LYS A 54 -0.51 -18.58 10.55
C LYS A 54 -1.46 -19.71 10.92
N ILE A 55 -2.11 -20.32 9.92
CA ILE A 55 -3.04 -21.43 10.11
C ILE A 55 -2.65 -22.56 9.13
N PRO A 56 -2.32 -23.76 9.64
CA PRO A 56 -2.24 -24.14 11.04
C PRO A 56 -1.03 -23.55 11.77
N SER A 57 -1.16 -23.35 13.08
CA SER A 57 -0.06 -22.91 13.96
C SER A 57 -0.17 -23.56 15.32
N ASP A 58 0.96 -23.98 15.85
CA ASP A 58 1.07 -24.56 17.21
C ASP A 58 1.17 -23.48 18.31
N GLN A 59 1.28 -22.20 17.92
CA GLN A 59 1.42 -21.09 18.87
C GLN A 59 0.44 -19.96 18.57
N PRO A 60 -0.16 -19.34 19.61
CA PRO A 60 -1.03 -18.20 19.42
C PRO A 60 -0.24 -17.01 18.89
N ALA A 61 -0.86 -16.28 17.98
CA ALA A 61 -0.31 -15.05 17.44
C ALA A 61 -0.19 -13.97 18.53
N LYS A 62 0.94 -13.27 18.56
CA LYS A 62 1.17 -12.17 19.51
C LYS A 62 0.84 -10.83 18.85
N PRO A 63 0.11 -9.95 19.54
CA PRO A 63 -0.17 -8.63 19.03
C PRO A 63 1.11 -7.81 18.94
N LYS A 64 1.20 -7.02 17.88
CA LYS A 64 2.24 -6.01 17.67
C LYS A 64 1.61 -4.63 17.84
N ILE A 65 2.13 -3.87 18.77
CA ILE A 65 1.63 -2.53 19.10
C ILE A 65 2.63 -1.49 18.61
N PHE A 66 2.11 -0.47 17.92
CA PHE A 66 2.87 0.71 17.48
C PHE A 66 2.19 1.96 18.03
N LYS A 67 2.84 2.62 18.99
CA LYS A 67 2.32 3.81 19.68
C LYS A 67 2.57 5.06 18.86
N PHE A 68 1.78 5.22 17.82
CA PHE A 68 1.80 6.38 16.93
C PHE A 68 0.44 6.54 16.27
N SER A 69 0.05 7.75 15.94
CA SER A 69 -1.13 8.10 15.16
C SER A 69 -0.91 9.49 14.55
N PRO A 70 -1.36 9.75 13.32
CA PRO A 70 -2.13 8.85 12.47
C PRO A 70 -1.28 7.82 11.72
N VAL A 71 -1.85 6.64 11.54
CA VAL A 71 -1.28 5.58 10.69
C VAL A 71 -2.37 5.16 9.70
N PHE A 72 -2.01 4.89 8.46
CA PHE A 72 -2.90 4.45 7.39
C PHE A 72 -2.65 2.97 7.07
N ASP A 73 -3.64 2.26 6.56
CA ASP A 73 -3.42 1.06 5.76
C ASP A 73 -3.12 1.45 4.30
N MET A 74 -2.83 0.47 3.45
CA MET A 74 -2.47 0.74 2.04
C MET A 74 -3.62 1.38 1.24
N ALA A 75 -4.87 0.97 1.48
CA ALA A 75 -6.02 1.48 0.75
C ALA A 75 -6.34 2.92 1.16
N THR A 76 -6.41 3.19 2.46
CA THR A 76 -6.65 4.53 2.99
C THR A 76 -5.50 5.49 2.71
N ALA A 77 -4.25 5.00 2.68
CA ALA A 77 -3.09 5.79 2.25
C ALA A 77 -3.25 6.27 0.79
N LEU A 78 -3.67 5.37 -0.11
CA LEU A 78 -3.93 5.73 -1.51
C LEU A 78 -5.07 6.73 -1.63
N LEU A 79 -6.19 6.52 -0.92
CA LEU A 79 -7.33 7.46 -0.91
C LEU A 79 -6.90 8.84 -0.41
N TRP A 80 -6.09 8.88 0.67
CA TRP A 80 -5.58 10.12 1.23
C TRP A 80 -4.67 10.86 0.24
N VAL A 81 -3.72 10.18 -0.39
CA VAL A 81 -2.85 10.79 -1.42
C VAL A 81 -3.68 11.35 -2.57
N ARG A 82 -4.67 10.61 -3.07
CA ARG A 82 -5.56 11.06 -4.14
C ARG A 82 -6.39 12.30 -3.77
N SER A 83 -6.63 12.54 -2.49
CA SER A 83 -7.38 13.71 -2.01
C SER A 83 -6.52 14.99 -1.92
N GLN A 84 -5.19 14.88 -2.03
CA GLN A 84 -4.30 16.03 -1.96
C GLN A 84 -4.27 16.83 -3.28
N PRO A 85 -3.80 18.08 -3.32
CA PRO A 85 -3.71 18.89 -4.54
C PRO A 85 -2.93 18.21 -5.65
N LEU A 86 -1.80 17.57 -5.35
CA LEU A 86 -0.92 16.88 -6.30
C LEU A 86 -0.32 17.81 -7.37
N GLU A 87 0.10 19.00 -6.97
CA GLU A 87 0.85 19.90 -7.83
C GLU A 87 2.27 19.37 -8.09
N ASN A 88 2.85 19.77 -9.24
CA ASN A 88 4.21 19.32 -9.58
C ASN A 88 5.22 19.76 -8.51
N GLY A 89 5.95 18.80 -7.96
CA GLY A 89 6.93 19.03 -6.89
C GLY A 89 6.40 18.81 -5.48
N ASP A 90 5.10 18.67 -5.30
CA ASP A 90 4.50 18.35 -4.00
C ASP A 90 5.07 17.06 -3.44
N THR A 91 5.26 17.06 -2.13
CA THR A 91 5.76 15.89 -1.42
C THR A 91 4.95 15.66 -0.16
N GLU A 92 4.42 14.46 -0.02
CA GLU A 92 3.63 14.03 1.12
C GLU A 92 4.31 12.89 1.84
N SER A 93 4.27 12.92 3.17
CA SER A 93 4.83 11.86 4.00
C SER A 93 3.79 11.36 4.99
N ILE A 94 3.52 10.07 4.94
CA ILE A 94 2.51 9.42 5.77
C ILE A 94 3.07 8.15 6.39
N VAL A 95 2.57 7.80 7.58
CA VAL A 95 2.90 6.52 8.20
C VAL A 95 1.88 5.49 7.78
N VAL A 96 2.37 4.38 7.22
CA VAL A 96 1.55 3.28 6.70
C VAL A 96 1.86 2.00 7.45
N TRP A 97 0.83 1.24 7.79
CA TRP A 97 0.96 -0.11 8.32
C TRP A 97 0.82 -1.12 7.19
N ALA A 98 1.88 -1.85 6.92
CA ALA A 98 1.91 -2.87 5.88
C ALA A 98 2.68 -4.11 6.36
N SER A 99 2.26 -5.29 5.96
CA SER A 99 2.90 -6.57 6.33
C SER A 99 3.19 -6.69 7.84
N ASN A 100 2.30 -6.17 8.67
CA ASN A 100 2.40 -6.13 10.13
C ASN A 100 3.59 -5.31 10.68
N ASP A 101 4.03 -4.29 9.95
CA ASP A 101 5.07 -3.34 10.32
C ASP A 101 4.70 -1.89 9.93
N PRO A 102 5.16 -0.88 10.69
CA PRO A 102 5.01 0.51 10.32
C PRO A 102 6.11 0.96 9.34
N TYR A 103 5.72 1.77 8.37
CA TYR A 103 6.61 2.39 7.40
C TYR A 103 6.30 3.87 7.24
N LEU A 104 7.33 4.68 7.03
CA LEU A 104 7.17 6.02 6.50
C LEU A 104 7.16 5.91 4.97
N ALA A 105 6.06 6.30 4.37
CA ALA A 105 5.92 6.42 2.93
C ALA A 105 6.01 7.91 2.54
N THR A 106 6.93 8.23 1.63
CA THR A 106 7.07 9.56 1.04
C THR A 106 6.68 9.47 -0.43
N VAL A 107 5.67 10.25 -0.82
CA VAL A 107 5.15 10.32 -2.19
C VAL A 107 5.47 11.70 -2.74
N LYS A 108 6.16 11.75 -3.88
CA LYS A 108 6.49 13.00 -4.58
C LYS A 108 5.80 13.04 -5.93
N VAL A 109 5.15 14.15 -6.24
CA VAL A 109 4.64 14.44 -7.59
C VAL A 109 5.80 14.89 -8.46
N VAL A 110 6.20 14.06 -9.43
CA VAL A 110 7.34 14.37 -10.30
C VAL A 110 6.94 15.06 -11.61
N GLY A 111 5.67 15.07 -11.94
CA GLY A 111 5.14 15.76 -13.11
C GLY A 111 3.90 15.12 -13.71
N ARG A 112 3.64 15.51 -14.94
CA ARG A 112 2.57 14.95 -15.78
C ARG A 112 3.21 14.10 -16.87
N ASP A 113 2.56 12.99 -17.22
CA ASP A 113 3.04 12.00 -18.18
C ASP A 113 1.86 11.47 -19.00
N ALA A 114 2.13 10.70 -20.02
CA ALA A 114 1.12 9.94 -20.74
C ALA A 114 1.38 8.46 -20.55
N VAL A 115 0.36 7.73 -20.14
CA VAL A 115 0.41 6.29 -19.92
C VAL A 115 -0.52 5.59 -20.90
N LYS A 116 -0.03 4.55 -21.56
CA LYS A 116 -0.81 3.76 -22.49
C LYS A 116 -1.53 2.65 -21.74
N ILE A 117 -2.86 2.75 -21.62
CA ILE A 117 -3.73 1.77 -20.99
C ILE A 117 -4.69 1.24 -22.07
N ASP A 118 -4.76 -0.07 -22.23
CA ASP A 118 -5.59 -0.73 -23.25
C ASP A 118 -5.46 -0.10 -24.65
N GLY A 119 -4.20 0.16 -25.06
CA GLY A 119 -3.88 0.75 -26.36
C GLY A 119 -4.18 2.25 -26.51
N ARG A 120 -4.74 2.93 -25.52
CA ARG A 120 -5.10 4.35 -25.53
C ARG A 120 -4.17 5.15 -24.61
N GLU A 121 -3.72 6.31 -25.08
CA GLU A 121 -2.99 7.25 -24.21
C GLU A 121 -3.95 7.93 -23.25
N LYS A 122 -3.57 7.97 -21.97
CA LYS A 122 -4.26 8.71 -20.91
C LYS A 122 -3.26 9.63 -20.22
N GLY A 123 -3.67 10.90 -20.02
CA GLY A 123 -2.91 11.84 -19.19
C GLY A 123 -2.83 11.34 -17.76
N ALA A 124 -1.68 11.47 -17.16
CA ALA A 124 -1.43 10.93 -15.83
C ALA A 124 -0.55 11.84 -14.97
N ILE A 125 -0.87 11.90 -13.68
CA ILE A 125 -0.03 12.46 -12.63
C ILE A 125 0.99 11.38 -12.25
N LYS A 126 2.28 11.66 -12.46
CA LYS A 126 3.36 10.74 -12.13
C LYS A 126 3.86 10.97 -10.71
N LEU A 127 3.92 9.89 -9.95
CA LEU A 127 4.34 9.86 -8.56
C LEU A 127 5.59 9.01 -8.41
N GLU A 128 6.50 9.46 -7.56
CA GLU A 128 7.58 8.64 -7.01
C GLU A 128 7.26 8.28 -5.55
N LEU A 129 7.50 7.03 -5.19
CA LEU A 129 7.27 6.49 -3.86
C LEU A 129 8.58 6.01 -3.25
N HIS A 130 8.88 6.50 -2.07
CA HIS A 130 9.95 6.00 -1.23
C HIS A 130 9.38 5.49 0.09
N ILE A 131 9.84 4.32 0.57
CA ILE A 131 9.41 3.76 1.85
C ILE A 131 10.59 3.41 2.75
N SER A 132 10.47 3.75 4.01
CA SER A 132 11.43 3.39 5.06
C SER A 132 10.71 2.69 6.20
N LYS A 133 11.26 1.58 6.67
CA LYS A 133 10.71 0.89 7.83
C LYS A 133 10.97 1.70 9.10
N ILE A 134 9.96 1.83 9.96
CA ILE A 134 10.10 2.43 11.29
C ILE A 134 10.40 1.31 12.28
N ASP A 135 11.54 1.38 12.93
CA ASP A 135 11.94 0.40 13.94
C ASP A 135 11.33 0.69 15.34
N LYS A 136 11.58 -0.20 16.30
CA LYS A 136 11.07 -0.06 17.69
C LYS A 136 11.59 1.19 18.43
N LYS A 137 12.67 1.81 17.92
CA LYS A 137 13.26 3.04 18.47
C LYS A 137 12.83 4.27 17.69
N MET A 138 11.81 4.15 16.84
CA MET A 138 11.33 5.21 15.92
C MET A 138 12.40 5.70 14.94
N GLN A 139 13.37 4.84 14.60
CA GLN A 139 14.39 5.15 13.60
C GLN A 139 13.98 4.58 12.24
N LEU A 140 14.28 5.35 11.19
CA LEU A 140 14.06 4.92 9.82
C LEU A 140 15.15 3.94 9.37
N LYS A 141 14.73 2.85 8.75
CA LYS A 141 15.61 1.84 8.16
C LYS A 141 15.19 1.61 6.72
N GLU A 142 16.17 1.41 5.86
CA GLU A 142 15.88 1.01 4.48
C GLU A 142 15.05 -0.28 4.41
N HIS A 143 14.15 -0.31 3.45
CA HIS A 143 13.39 -1.54 3.19
C HIS A 143 14.28 -2.54 2.46
N LYS A 144 14.36 -3.78 2.95
CA LYS A 144 15.30 -4.79 2.41
C LYS A 144 15.02 -5.20 0.96
N LEU A 145 13.75 -5.25 0.56
CA LEU A 145 13.33 -5.76 -0.74
C LEU A 145 12.88 -4.65 -1.68
N PHE A 146 12.16 -3.65 -1.18
CA PHE A 146 11.64 -2.53 -1.95
C PHE A 146 12.70 -1.42 -2.00
N LYS A 147 13.02 -0.94 -3.19
CA LYS A 147 13.98 0.15 -3.39
C LYS A 147 13.28 1.47 -3.68
N SER A 148 12.37 1.46 -4.63
CA SER A 148 11.59 2.62 -5.05
C SER A 148 10.29 2.15 -5.70
N GLY A 149 9.33 3.05 -5.80
CA GLY A 149 8.10 2.83 -6.52
C GLY A 149 7.76 4.03 -7.39
N ARG A 150 6.94 3.77 -8.39
CA ARG A 150 6.34 4.78 -9.26
C ARG A 150 4.85 4.50 -9.38
N GLY A 151 4.07 5.55 -9.41
CA GLY A 151 2.63 5.45 -9.60
C GLY A 151 2.16 6.45 -10.64
N TRP A 152 1.10 6.11 -11.34
CA TRP A 152 0.41 7.00 -12.26
C TRP A 152 -1.06 7.03 -11.90
N LEU A 153 -1.55 8.21 -11.57
CA LEU A 153 -2.98 8.47 -11.36
C LEU A 153 -3.53 9.19 -12.60
N SER A 154 -4.79 8.98 -12.95
CA SER A 154 -5.40 9.79 -14.03
C SER A 154 -5.34 11.27 -13.68
N ASP A 155 -5.01 12.11 -14.68
CA ASP A 155 -4.91 13.56 -14.51
C ASP A 155 -6.30 14.21 -14.73
N ASP A 156 -7.25 13.77 -13.90
CA ASP A 156 -8.63 14.22 -13.81
C ASP A 156 -9.11 14.21 -12.36
N ASP A 157 -10.33 14.66 -12.11
CA ASP A 157 -10.91 14.73 -10.76
C ASP A 157 -11.05 13.37 -10.08
N LYS A 158 -11.13 12.28 -10.85
CA LYS A 158 -11.27 10.91 -10.31
C LYS A 158 -9.95 10.37 -9.79
N ARG A 159 -8.81 10.79 -10.35
CA ARG A 159 -7.45 10.36 -9.96
C ARG A 159 -7.35 8.85 -9.79
N ILE A 160 -7.86 8.12 -10.78
CA ILE A 160 -7.87 6.66 -10.77
C ILE A 160 -6.43 6.15 -10.91
N PRO A 161 -5.99 5.17 -10.10
CA PRO A 161 -4.71 4.53 -10.29
C PRO A 161 -4.66 3.82 -11.65
N LEU A 162 -3.77 4.28 -12.54
CA LEU A 162 -3.60 3.72 -13.88
C LEU A 162 -2.52 2.64 -13.92
N ARG A 163 -1.43 2.89 -13.21
CA ARG A 163 -0.28 1.98 -13.16
C ARG A 163 0.51 2.18 -11.88
N ILE A 164 1.06 1.10 -11.35
CA ILE A 164 1.99 1.11 -10.22
C ILE A 164 3.16 0.23 -10.59
N GLU A 165 4.38 0.71 -10.35
CA GLU A 165 5.62 -0.05 -10.51
C GLU A 165 6.40 -0.02 -9.19
N ALA A 166 7.07 -1.12 -8.89
CA ALA A 166 7.96 -1.21 -7.74
C ALA A 166 9.27 -1.87 -8.15
N ASP A 167 10.38 -1.19 -7.88
CA ASP A 167 11.71 -1.73 -8.02
C ASP A 167 12.02 -2.57 -6.79
N ILE A 168 12.28 -3.85 -6.98
CA ILE A 168 12.60 -4.81 -5.94
C ILE A 168 14.00 -5.36 -6.14
N PHE A 169 14.53 -6.06 -5.14
CA PHE A 169 15.90 -6.58 -5.17
C PHE A 169 16.23 -7.42 -6.42
N ILE A 170 15.27 -8.10 -7.02
CA ILE A 170 15.45 -9.00 -8.18
C ILE A 170 14.72 -8.49 -9.43
N GLY A 171 14.72 -7.18 -9.68
CA GLY A 171 14.05 -6.58 -10.84
C GLY A 171 12.94 -5.63 -10.48
N PHE A 172 11.85 -5.65 -11.26
CA PHE A 172 10.68 -4.82 -10.98
C PHE A 172 9.39 -5.62 -11.11
N VAL A 173 8.36 -5.16 -10.43
CA VAL A 173 6.98 -5.65 -10.57
C VAL A 173 6.08 -4.47 -10.91
N PHE A 174 5.01 -4.73 -11.66
CA PHE A 174 4.03 -3.70 -11.98
C PHE A 174 2.61 -4.26 -11.91
N ALA A 175 1.66 -3.36 -11.67
CA ALA A 175 0.24 -3.58 -11.83
C ALA A 175 -0.31 -2.44 -12.69
N GLU A 176 -1.26 -2.75 -13.57
CA GLU A 176 -1.86 -1.84 -14.52
C GLU A 176 -3.37 -1.99 -14.49
N LEU A 177 -4.08 -0.86 -14.64
CA LEU A 177 -5.53 -0.85 -14.72
C LEU A 177 -5.99 -1.61 -15.97
N GLU A 178 -6.86 -2.58 -15.81
CA GLU A 178 -7.44 -3.34 -16.91
C GLU A 178 -8.76 -2.72 -17.37
N SER A 179 -9.67 -2.45 -16.43
CA SER A 179 -10.97 -1.84 -16.72
C SER A 179 -11.54 -1.06 -15.55
N VAL A 180 -12.45 -0.15 -15.85
CA VAL A 180 -13.27 0.57 -14.86
C VAL A 180 -14.73 0.32 -15.24
N GLU A 181 -15.49 -0.25 -14.33
CA GLU A 181 -16.95 -0.35 -14.42
C GLU A 181 -17.55 0.80 -13.61
N GLU A 182 -18.42 1.58 -14.24
CA GLU A 182 -19.20 2.64 -13.56
C GLU A 182 -20.59 2.06 -13.28
N GLU A 183 -20.98 2.02 -12.00
CA GLU A 183 -22.35 1.70 -11.59
C GLU A 183 -23.27 2.92 -11.69
#